data_3b6fd0910d13bb12b65e54007fbcb0c7
#
_entry.id   3b6fd0910d13bb12b65e54007fbcb0c7
#
_cell.length_a   1.000
_cell.length_b   1.000
_cell.length_c   1.000
_cell.angle_alpha   90.00
_cell.angle_beta   90.00
_cell.angle_gamma   90.00
#
_symmetry.space_group_name_H-M   'P 1'
#
loop_
_entity.id
_entity.type
_entity.pdbx_description
1 polymer ?
#
loop_
_entity_poly.entity_id
_entity_poly.type
_entity_poly.pdbx_seq_one_letter_code
_entity_poly.pdbx_strand_id
1 'polypeptide(L)'
;LARREAARQQRLEVARGHGRRVAMRNVEAKFPLPDAGAVRQRAEALGFECTGTLIQHDTFFVVSNGKLKLREQRDGAWLIHYRRHHEKGFELSDYDIVPVSEPLKLRQLMSAALGVLARVRKRRTLLQRAHIRLHLDHVDNHGVFGELEAVLPEGEDPASCRTEIAAILAALQIPVGQLIDVSYFELTR
;
A
#
# COMPACT_ATOMS: atom_id res chain seq x y z
N LEU A 1 3.34 -11.59 -18.72
CA LEU A 1 1.95 -11.81 -18.27
C LEU A 1 1.73 -11.17 -16.89
N ALA A 2 2.44 -11.54 -15.84
CA ALA A 2 2.27 -11.03 -14.47
C ALA A 2 2.37 -9.50 -14.31
N ARG A 3 3.26 -8.82 -15.08
CA ARG A 3 3.38 -7.35 -15.09
C ARG A 3 2.12 -6.63 -15.61
N ARG A 4 1.41 -7.26 -16.54
CA ARG A 4 0.15 -6.75 -17.09
C ARG A 4 -1.02 -6.96 -16.12
N GLU A 5 -0.96 -8.00 -15.31
CA GLU A 5 -1.98 -8.34 -14.31
C GLU A 5 -1.98 -7.35 -13.13
N ALA A 6 -0.81 -7.01 -12.55
CA ALA A 6 -0.70 -6.04 -11.46
C ALA A 6 -1.17 -4.63 -11.90
N ALA A 7 -0.78 -4.20 -13.09
CA ALA A 7 -1.25 -2.93 -13.67
C ALA A 7 -2.76 -3.00 -14.03
N ARG A 8 -3.26 -4.17 -14.45
CA ARG A 8 -4.66 -4.39 -14.75
C ARG A 8 -5.52 -4.37 -13.50
N GLN A 9 -5.04 -4.95 -12.39
CA GLN A 9 -5.76 -5.00 -11.13
C GLN A 9 -5.87 -3.60 -10.50
N GLN A 10 -4.80 -2.82 -10.55
CA GLN A 10 -4.82 -1.41 -10.14
C GLN A 10 -5.73 -0.55 -11.05
N ARG A 11 -5.83 -0.90 -12.35
CA ARG A 11 -6.79 -0.29 -13.30
C ARG A 11 -8.23 -0.73 -13.05
N LEU A 12 -8.47 -1.97 -12.60
CA LEU A 12 -9.80 -2.47 -12.26
C LEU A 12 -10.36 -1.80 -10.99
N GLU A 13 -9.50 -1.48 -10.03
CA GLU A 13 -9.86 -0.69 -8.85
C GLU A 13 -10.31 0.73 -9.26
N VAL A 14 -9.61 1.35 -10.21
CA VAL A 14 -9.96 2.66 -10.78
C VAL A 14 -11.22 2.61 -11.64
N ALA A 15 -11.44 1.54 -12.41
CA ALA A 15 -12.57 1.42 -13.33
C ALA A 15 -13.94 1.21 -12.63
N ARG A 16 -13.96 0.71 -11.40
CA ARG A 16 -15.19 0.54 -10.61
C ARG A 16 -15.80 1.85 -10.11
N GLY A 17 -15.08 2.96 -10.22
CA GLY A 17 -15.47 4.28 -9.70
C GLY A 17 -16.26 5.19 -10.66
N HIS A 18 -16.77 4.71 -11.77
CA HIS A 18 -17.58 5.53 -12.67
C HIS A 18 -19.01 5.74 -12.12
N GLY A 19 -19.21 6.85 -11.40
CA GLY A 19 -20.53 7.39 -11.10
C GLY A 19 -20.95 7.44 -9.62
N ARG A 20 -20.36 6.67 -8.73
CA ARG A 20 -20.58 6.76 -7.29
C ARG A 20 -19.22 6.71 -6.57
N ARG A 21 -18.96 7.65 -5.68
CA ARG A 21 -17.75 7.63 -4.82
C ARG A 21 -17.80 6.40 -3.93
N VAL A 22 -17.23 5.30 -4.38
CA VAL A 22 -17.03 4.11 -3.55
C VAL A 22 -15.64 4.26 -2.94
N ALA A 23 -15.59 4.70 -1.70
CA ALA A 23 -14.35 4.69 -0.94
C ALA A 23 -13.89 3.23 -0.83
N MET A 24 -12.71 2.93 -1.36
CA MET A 24 -12.11 1.60 -1.19
C MET A 24 -11.59 1.47 0.22
N ARG A 25 -11.67 0.27 0.78
CA ARG A 25 -11.22 0.00 2.14
C ARG A 25 -10.24 -1.16 2.14
N ASN A 26 -9.23 -1.07 2.97
CA ASN A 26 -8.32 -2.18 3.24
C ASN A 26 -7.94 -2.25 4.72
N VAL A 27 -7.56 -3.43 5.16
CA VAL A 27 -6.88 -3.66 6.43
C VAL A 27 -5.42 -3.91 6.12
N GLU A 28 -4.53 -3.19 6.80
CA GLU A 28 -3.08 -3.27 6.61
C GLU A 28 -2.40 -3.67 7.92
N ALA A 29 -1.31 -4.45 7.81
CA ALA A 29 -0.38 -4.72 8.89
C ALA A 29 1.05 -4.53 8.36
N LYS A 30 1.80 -3.63 8.99
CA LYS A 30 3.18 -3.30 8.59
C LYS A 30 4.16 -3.77 9.66
N PHE A 31 5.32 -4.25 9.21
CA PHE A 31 6.36 -4.77 10.09
C PHE A 31 7.76 -4.56 9.50
N PRO A 32 8.80 -4.43 10.35
CA PRO A 32 10.19 -4.49 9.89
C PRO A 32 10.50 -5.84 9.28
N LEU A 33 11.31 -5.86 8.23
CA LEU A 33 11.61 -7.08 7.46
C LEU A 33 13.13 -7.29 7.34
N PRO A 34 13.78 -7.83 8.37
CA PRO A 34 15.23 -8.05 8.34
C PRO A 34 15.65 -9.11 7.34
N ASP A 35 14.81 -10.11 7.08
CA ASP A 35 15.04 -11.17 6.09
C ASP A 35 13.86 -11.29 5.12
N ALA A 36 13.92 -10.50 4.05
CA ALA A 36 12.91 -10.54 2.99
C ALA A 36 12.91 -11.86 2.21
N GLY A 37 14.06 -12.54 2.12
CA GLY A 37 14.19 -13.82 1.43
C GLY A 37 13.42 -14.93 2.14
N ALA A 38 13.62 -15.09 3.44
CA ALA A 38 12.91 -16.08 4.24
C ALA A 38 11.40 -15.85 4.27
N VAL A 39 10.96 -14.60 4.42
CA VAL A 39 9.52 -14.26 4.41
C VAL A 39 8.91 -14.53 3.03
N ARG A 40 9.62 -14.21 1.95
CA ARG A 40 9.18 -14.52 0.60
C ARG A 40 8.99 -16.04 0.39
N GLN A 41 9.97 -16.86 0.79
CA GLN A 41 9.86 -18.33 0.67
C GLN A 41 8.64 -18.88 1.43
N ARG A 42 8.41 -18.41 2.66
CA ARG A 42 7.23 -18.81 3.45
C ARG A 42 5.93 -18.38 2.77
N ALA A 43 5.88 -17.16 2.22
CA ALA A 43 4.72 -16.67 1.50
C ALA A 43 4.43 -17.50 0.24
N GLU A 44 5.46 -17.84 -0.55
CA GLU A 44 5.32 -18.72 -1.72
C GLU A 44 4.82 -20.11 -1.32
N ALA A 45 5.30 -20.67 -0.19
CA ALA A 45 4.79 -21.93 0.36
C ALA A 45 3.32 -21.85 0.83
N LEU A 46 2.85 -20.67 1.19
CA LEU A 46 1.44 -20.39 1.51
C LEU A 46 0.57 -20.10 0.27
N GLY A 47 1.12 -20.23 -0.94
CA GLY A 47 0.42 -20.01 -2.19
C GLY A 47 0.37 -18.54 -2.65
N PHE A 48 1.22 -17.67 -2.12
CA PHE A 48 1.40 -16.34 -2.69
C PHE A 48 2.22 -16.42 -3.97
N GLU A 49 1.77 -15.73 -5.00
CA GLU A 49 2.46 -15.63 -6.28
C GLU A 49 3.11 -14.25 -6.43
N CYS A 50 4.38 -14.23 -6.85
CA CYS A 50 5.07 -12.96 -7.14
C CYS A 50 4.57 -12.37 -8.45
N THR A 51 3.90 -11.22 -8.37
CA THR A 51 3.34 -10.52 -9.53
C THR A 51 4.31 -9.51 -10.15
N GLY A 52 5.38 -9.16 -9.45
CA GLY A 52 6.43 -8.29 -9.99
C GLY A 52 7.06 -7.35 -8.98
N THR A 53 7.97 -6.52 -9.50
CA THR A 53 8.65 -5.48 -8.71
C THR A 53 8.39 -4.11 -9.34
N LEU A 54 8.04 -3.14 -8.49
CA LEU A 54 7.71 -1.76 -8.86
C LEU A 54 8.70 -0.80 -8.20
N ILE A 55 9.11 0.23 -8.92
CA ILE A 55 9.73 1.41 -8.34
C ILE A 55 8.66 2.46 -8.18
N GLN A 56 8.46 2.94 -6.96
CA GLN A 56 7.44 3.90 -6.62
C GLN A 56 8.07 5.16 -6.04
N HIS A 57 7.60 6.31 -6.52
CA HIS A 57 7.92 7.63 -6.00
C HIS A 57 6.64 8.24 -5.46
N ASP A 58 6.51 8.35 -4.14
CA ASP A 58 5.38 8.96 -3.47
C ASP A 58 5.77 10.38 -3.04
N THR A 59 5.05 11.41 -3.52
CA THR A 59 5.14 12.79 -3.02
C THR A 59 3.92 13.05 -2.15
N PHE A 60 4.13 13.28 -0.86
CA PHE A 60 3.09 13.62 0.11
C PHE A 60 2.93 15.13 0.19
N PHE A 61 1.69 15.60 0.23
CA PHE A 61 1.33 17.01 0.32
C PHE A 61 0.75 17.35 1.70
N VAL A 62 0.90 18.60 2.10
CA VAL A 62 0.31 19.12 3.34
C VAL A 62 -1.19 19.31 3.12
N VAL A 63 -2.00 18.59 3.91
CA VAL A 63 -3.46 18.68 3.89
C VAL A 63 -4.01 18.66 5.31
N SER A 64 -5.15 19.29 5.53
CA SER A 64 -5.81 19.36 6.85
C SER A 64 -6.58 18.08 7.21
N ASN A 65 -6.91 17.24 6.24
CA ASN A 65 -7.78 16.08 6.45
C ASN A 65 -7.19 14.85 5.75
N GLY A 66 -6.85 13.82 6.53
CA GLY A 66 -6.24 12.61 6.03
C GLY A 66 -4.84 12.81 5.49
N LYS A 67 -4.48 12.02 4.52
CA LYS A 67 -3.17 12.06 3.83
C LYS A 67 -3.40 12.09 2.33
N LEU A 68 -2.67 12.96 1.62
CA LEU A 68 -2.74 13.09 0.17
C LEU A 68 -1.35 12.85 -0.41
N LYS A 69 -1.27 11.94 -1.38
CA LYS A 69 -0.02 11.69 -2.12
C LYS A 69 -0.23 11.52 -3.60
N LEU A 70 0.75 11.97 -4.36
CA LEU A 70 0.93 11.58 -5.75
C LEU A 70 1.91 10.42 -5.80
N ARG A 71 1.46 9.28 -6.30
CA ARG A 71 2.30 8.11 -6.59
C ARG A 71 2.67 8.09 -8.05
N GLU A 72 3.95 8.05 -8.34
CA GLU A 72 4.48 7.94 -9.69
C GLU A 72 5.25 6.62 -9.80
N GLN A 73 5.01 5.88 -10.88
CA GLN A 73 5.74 4.65 -11.22
C GLN A 73 5.79 4.50 -12.75
N ARG A 74 6.56 3.51 -13.23
CA ARG A 74 6.79 3.34 -14.66
C ARG A 74 5.50 3.24 -15.48
N ASP A 75 4.49 2.56 -14.93
CA ASP A 75 3.28 2.18 -15.66
C ASP A 75 2.10 3.16 -15.43
N GLY A 76 2.33 4.27 -14.74
CA GLY A 76 1.33 5.30 -14.50
C GLY A 76 1.56 6.13 -13.25
N ALA A 77 0.62 7.04 -13.00
CA ALA A 77 0.60 7.85 -11.80
C ALA A 77 -0.83 7.96 -11.24
N TRP A 78 -0.92 8.12 -9.93
CA TRP A 78 -2.19 8.19 -9.21
C TRP A 78 -2.12 9.22 -8.10
N LEU A 79 -3.16 10.02 -7.98
CA LEU A 79 -3.42 10.83 -6.80
C LEU A 79 -4.24 10.00 -5.83
N ILE A 80 -3.75 9.86 -4.61
CA ILE A 80 -4.33 8.99 -3.58
C ILE A 80 -4.59 9.82 -2.34
N HIS A 81 -5.85 9.90 -1.94
CA HIS A 81 -6.25 10.46 -0.65
C HIS A 81 -6.72 9.32 0.24
N TYR A 82 -6.28 9.31 1.50
CA TYR A 82 -6.67 8.27 2.43
C TYR A 82 -6.73 8.74 3.87
N ARG A 83 -7.57 8.05 4.65
CA ARG A 83 -7.66 8.19 6.11
C ARG A 83 -7.38 6.84 6.73
N ARG A 84 -6.70 6.84 7.86
CA ARG A 84 -6.34 5.64 8.61
C ARG A 84 -6.92 5.68 10.00
N HIS A 85 -7.43 4.54 10.43
CA HIS A 85 -7.87 4.27 11.77
C HIS A 85 -7.02 3.13 12.33
N HIS A 86 -6.31 3.41 13.42
CA HIS A 86 -5.45 2.41 14.07
C HIS A 86 -6.28 1.57 15.02
N GLU A 87 -6.15 0.27 14.94
CA GLU A 87 -6.80 -0.66 15.85
C GLU A 87 -5.88 -1.86 16.12
N LYS A 88 -5.28 -1.90 17.31
CA LYS A 88 -4.49 -3.06 17.82
C LYS A 88 -3.36 -3.52 16.89
N GLY A 89 -2.59 -2.58 16.31
CA GLY A 89 -1.48 -2.87 15.40
C GLY A 89 -1.90 -3.10 13.95
N PHE A 90 -3.19 -3.00 13.65
CA PHE A 90 -3.73 -3.01 12.29
C PHE A 90 -4.19 -1.61 11.91
N GLU A 91 -4.05 -1.27 10.63
CA GLU A 91 -4.58 -0.03 10.07
C GLU A 91 -5.78 -0.36 9.18
N LEU A 92 -6.91 0.30 9.45
CA LEU A 92 -8.04 0.34 8.52
C LEU A 92 -7.91 1.63 7.70
N SER A 93 -7.76 1.50 6.40
CA SER A 93 -7.65 2.63 5.47
C SER A 93 -8.90 2.76 4.61
N ASP A 94 -9.50 3.96 4.63
CA ASP A 94 -10.48 4.38 3.63
C ASP A 94 -9.76 5.26 2.61
N TYR A 95 -9.82 4.93 1.32
CA TYR A 95 -9.06 5.66 0.31
C TYR A 95 -9.80 5.87 -1.00
N ASP A 96 -9.48 7.00 -1.62
CA ASP A 96 -9.86 7.34 -3.00
C ASP A 96 -8.60 7.35 -3.86
N ILE A 97 -8.67 6.83 -5.07
CA ILE A 97 -7.57 6.81 -6.03
C ILE A 97 -8.03 7.31 -7.39
N VAL A 98 -7.27 8.25 -7.97
CA VAL A 98 -7.56 8.83 -9.27
C VAL A 98 -6.33 8.73 -10.16
N PRO A 99 -6.44 8.20 -11.40
CA PRO A 99 -5.32 8.18 -12.34
C PRO A 99 -4.97 9.60 -12.77
N VAL A 100 -3.67 9.83 -13.00
CA VAL A 100 -3.14 11.14 -13.37
C VAL A 100 -2.42 11.01 -14.71
N SER A 101 -2.86 11.78 -15.72
CA SER A 101 -2.26 11.78 -17.06
C SER A 101 -1.01 12.66 -17.15
N GLU A 102 -0.93 13.74 -16.36
CA GLU A 102 0.17 14.70 -16.36
C GLU A 102 0.83 14.82 -14.98
N PRO A 103 1.52 13.78 -14.49
CA PRO A 103 2.00 13.72 -13.10
C PRO A 103 3.00 14.83 -12.76
N LEU A 104 3.87 15.21 -13.70
CA LEU A 104 4.85 16.27 -13.46
C LEU A 104 4.18 17.61 -13.22
N LYS A 105 3.21 17.98 -14.08
CA LYS A 105 2.46 19.24 -13.92
C LYS A 105 1.65 19.24 -12.64
N LEU A 106 0.95 18.14 -12.35
CA LEU A 106 0.18 18.01 -11.12
C LEU A 106 1.07 18.12 -9.88
N ARG A 107 2.22 17.46 -9.87
CA ARG A 107 3.18 17.54 -8.75
C ARG A 107 3.66 18.96 -8.53
N GLN A 108 4.01 19.69 -9.59
CA GLN A 108 4.43 21.10 -9.50
C GLN A 108 3.31 21.98 -8.93
N LEU A 109 2.10 21.86 -9.47
CA LEU A 109 0.93 22.62 -9.02
C LEU A 109 0.61 22.34 -7.55
N MET A 110 0.51 21.07 -7.17
CA MET A 110 0.19 20.66 -5.79
C MET A 110 1.31 21.04 -4.81
N SER A 111 2.57 20.97 -5.23
CA SER A 111 3.70 21.41 -4.40
C SER A 111 3.65 22.92 -4.13
N ALA A 112 3.29 23.72 -5.13
CA ALA A 112 3.16 25.17 -4.97
C ALA A 112 1.92 25.55 -4.13
N ALA A 113 0.80 24.86 -4.33
CA ALA A 113 -0.47 25.18 -3.66
C ALA A 113 -0.53 24.70 -2.20
N LEU A 114 -0.02 23.51 -1.91
CA LEU A 114 -0.18 22.83 -0.61
C LEU A 114 1.12 22.70 0.17
N GLY A 115 2.27 22.82 -0.49
CA GLY A 115 3.55 22.44 0.08
C GLY A 115 3.78 20.92 0.05
N VAL A 116 5.04 20.52 0.13
CA VAL A 116 5.47 19.12 0.18
C VAL A 116 5.76 18.75 1.62
N LEU A 117 5.08 17.72 2.12
CA LEU A 117 5.28 17.16 3.45
C LEU A 117 6.51 16.23 3.48
N ALA A 118 6.59 15.32 2.48
CA ALA A 118 7.68 14.35 2.36
C ALA A 118 7.74 13.75 0.95
N ARG A 119 8.90 13.15 0.63
CA ARG A 119 9.07 12.30 -0.55
C ARG A 119 9.60 10.95 -0.12
N VAL A 120 8.97 9.89 -0.61
CA VAL A 120 9.36 8.51 -0.32
C VAL A 120 9.62 7.81 -1.63
N ARG A 121 10.82 7.24 -1.77
CA ARG A 121 11.14 6.34 -2.88
C ARG A 121 11.30 4.94 -2.33
N LYS A 122 10.72 3.96 -3.04
CA LYS A 122 10.83 2.57 -2.65
C LYS A 122 10.80 1.62 -3.83
N ARG A 123 11.43 0.47 -3.64
CA ARG A 123 11.29 -0.70 -4.49
C ARG A 123 10.38 -1.69 -3.79
N ARG A 124 9.21 -1.96 -4.38
CA ARG A 124 8.19 -2.87 -3.85
C ARG A 124 8.16 -4.15 -4.66
N THR A 125 8.41 -5.29 -4.04
CA THR A 125 8.07 -6.59 -4.59
C THR A 125 6.68 -6.96 -4.10
N LEU A 126 5.78 -7.28 -5.04
CA LEU A 126 4.39 -7.60 -4.75
C LEU A 126 4.17 -9.10 -4.90
N LEU A 127 3.68 -9.73 -3.83
CA LEU A 127 3.14 -11.08 -3.85
C LEU A 127 1.63 -11.02 -3.57
N GLN A 128 0.86 -11.91 -4.19
CA GLN A 128 -0.58 -11.91 -4.06
C GLN A 128 -1.16 -13.31 -3.90
N ARG A 129 -2.18 -13.42 -3.05
CA ARG A 129 -3.03 -14.60 -2.89
C ARG A 129 -4.47 -14.14 -2.69
N ALA A 130 -5.34 -14.42 -3.66
CA ALA A 130 -6.72 -13.94 -3.68
C ALA A 130 -6.79 -12.40 -3.48
N HIS A 131 -7.49 -11.92 -2.44
CA HIS A 131 -7.63 -10.50 -2.10
C HIS A 131 -6.53 -9.99 -1.15
N ILE A 132 -5.61 -10.86 -0.71
CA ILE A 132 -4.48 -10.50 0.16
C ILE A 132 -3.25 -10.18 -0.68
N ARG A 133 -2.59 -9.08 -0.35
CA ARG A 133 -1.32 -8.65 -0.92
C ARG A 133 -0.25 -8.64 0.15
N LEU A 134 0.92 -9.16 -0.18
CA LEU A 134 2.13 -9.01 0.61
C LEU A 134 3.10 -8.13 -0.16
N HIS A 135 3.45 -7.01 0.42
CA HIS A 135 4.43 -6.07 -0.08
C HIS A 135 5.75 -6.28 0.65
N LEU A 136 6.84 -6.48 -0.10
CA LEU A 136 8.19 -6.45 0.42
C LEU A 136 8.83 -5.16 -0.09
N ASP A 137 8.92 -4.16 0.78
CA ASP A 137 9.31 -2.80 0.44
C ASP A 137 10.74 -2.52 0.90
N HIS A 138 11.62 -2.20 -0.03
CA HIS A 138 12.90 -1.57 0.26
C HIS A 138 12.71 -0.06 0.12
N VAL A 139 12.70 0.64 1.25
CA VAL A 139 12.49 2.09 1.33
C VAL A 139 13.84 2.77 1.40
N ASP A 140 14.13 3.68 0.47
CA ASP A 140 15.42 4.36 0.38
C ASP A 140 15.72 5.07 1.71
N ASN A 141 16.93 4.84 2.24
CA ASN A 141 17.45 5.37 3.51
C ASN A 141 16.75 4.89 4.79
N HIS A 142 15.74 3.99 4.72
CA HIS A 142 14.96 3.56 5.89
C HIS A 142 14.96 2.05 6.12
N GLY A 143 15.43 1.27 5.14
CA GLY A 143 15.53 -0.19 5.27
C GLY A 143 14.40 -0.95 4.59
N VAL A 144 14.16 -2.17 5.08
CA VAL A 144 13.24 -3.12 4.46
C VAL A 144 12.06 -3.37 5.38
N PHE A 145 10.85 -3.34 4.79
CA PHE A 145 9.59 -3.51 5.50
C PHE A 145 8.69 -4.51 4.76
N GLY A 146 7.89 -5.22 5.53
CA GLY A 146 6.76 -5.99 5.02
C GLY A 146 5.45 -5.26 5.30
N GLU A 147 4.48 -5.45 4.42
CA GLU A 147 3.11 -4.94 4.59
C GLU A 147 2.14 -5.98 4.04
N LEU A 148 1.29 -6.54 4.89
CA LEU A 148 0.14 -7.34 4.48
C LEU A 148 -1.06 -6.43 4.34
N GLU A 149 -1.75 -6.52 3.22
CA GLU A 149 -2.93 -5.73 2.87
C GLU A 149 -4.06 -6.65 2.44
N ALA A 150 -5.21 -6.55 3.09
CA ALA A 150 -6.46 -7.18 2.67
C ALA A 150 -7.40 -6.11 2.13
N VAL A 151 -7.74 -6.18 0.85
CA VAL A 151 -8.75 -5.31 0.26
C VAL A 151 -10.14 -5.81 0.65
N LEU A 152 -10.92 -4.97 1.34
CA LEU A 152 -12.25 -5.33 1.77
C LEU A 152 -13.23 -5.27 0.60
N PRO A 153 -13.95 -6.35 0.30
CA PRO A 153 -15.15 -6.30 -0.53
C PRO A 153 -16.22 -5.39 0.10
N GLU A 154 -17.10 -4.84 -0.72
CA GLU A 154 -18.19 -3.99 -0.24
C GLU A 154 -19.10 -4.78 0.71
N GLY A 155 -19.33 -4.23 1.91
CA GLY A 155 -20.19 -4.85 2.93
C GLY A 155 -19.49 -5.85 3.87
N GLU A 156 -18.21 -6.17 3.64
CA GLU A 156 -17.47 -7.05 4.56
C GLU A 156 -17.02 -6.34 5.85
N ASP A 157 -17.00 -7.15 6.94
CA ASP A 157 -16.51 -6.71 8.24
C ASP A 157 -14.97 -6.70 8.25
N PRO A 158 -14.33 -5.57 8.62
CA PRO A 158 -12.88 -5.52 8.80
C PRO A 158 -12.31 -6.56 9.79
N ALA A 159 -13.13 -7.08 10.70
CA ALA A 159 -12.70 -8.07 11.68
C ALA A 159 -12.31 -9.42 11.03
N SER A 160 -13.01 -9.82 9.98
CA SER A 160 -12.68 -11.04 9.22
C SER A 160 -11.31 -10.93 8.56
N CYS A 161 -11.04 -9.79 7.90
CA CYS A 161 -9.74 -9.51 7.27
C CYS A 161 -8.60 -9.43 8.30
N ARG A 162 -8.84 -8.83 9.48
CA ARG A 162 -7.84 -8.82 10.56
C ARG A 162 -7.47 -10.22 11.02
N THR A 163 -8.46 -11.08 11.19
CA THR A 163 -8.24 -12.47 11.58
C THR A 163 -7.43 -13.22 10.54
N GLU A 164 -7.74 -13.04 9.26
CA GLU A 164 -6.99 -13.65 8.17
C GLU A 164 -5.54 -13.13 8.10
N ILE A 165 -5.33 -11.82 8.18
CA ILE A 165 -3.98 -11.22 8.21
C ILE A 165 -3.20 -11.75 9.41
N ALA A 166 -3.81 -11.85 10.60
CA ALA A 166 -3.15 -12.37 11.80
C ALA A 166 -2.70 -13.83 11.63
N ALA A 167 -3.52 -14.67 11.01
CA ALA A 167 -3.16 -16.05 10.69
C ALA A 167 -2.00 -16.13 9.70
N ILE A 168 -1.99 -15.26 8.68
CA ILE A 168 -0.90 -15.19 7.71
C ILE A 168 0.39 -14.70 8.37
N LEU A 169 0.34 -13.65 9.22
CA LEU A 169 1.49 -13.17 9.99
C LEU A 169 2.11 -14.28 10.82
N ALA A 170 1.29 -15.07 11.53
CA ALA A 170 1.76 -16.20 12.31
C ALA A 170 2.45 -17.26 11.43
N ALA A 171 1.88 -17.59 10.27
CA ALA A 171 2.46 -18.55 9.32
C ALA A 171 3.77 -18.01 8.69
N LEU A 172 3.88 -16.68 8.50
CA LEU A 172 5.11 -16.01 8.06
C LEU A 172 6.14 -15.87 9.19
N GLN A 173 5.80 -16.27 10.42
CA GLN A 173 6.62 -16.12 11.63
C GLN A 173 6.91 -14.64 11.97
N ILE A 174 5.94 -13.77 11.76
CA ILE A 174 5.97 -12.36 12.13
C ILE A 174 5.13 -12.15 13.40
N PRO A 175 5.75 -11.88 14.55
CA PRO A 175 5.00 -11.61 15.78
C PRO A 175 4.17 -10.32 15.68
N VAL A 176 2.93 -10.35 16.15
CA VAL A 176 2.03 -9.17 16.15
C VAL A 176 2.66 -8.00 16.94
N GLY A 177 3.45 -8.28 17.97
CA GLY A 177 4.17 -7.26 18.74
C GLY A 177 5.27 -6.52 17.97
N GLN A 178 5.61 -6.96 16.75
CA GLN A 178 6.55 -6.26 15.85
C GLN A 178 5.85 -5.36 14.83
N LEU A 179 4.52 -5.32 14.84
CA LEU A 179 3.79 -4.42 13.94
C LEU A 179 4.09 -2.96 14.28
N ILE A 180 4.20 -2.14 13.23
CA ILE A 180 4.49 -0.71 13.35
C ILE A 180 3.33 0.11 12.78
N ASP A 181 2.95 1.16 13.52
CA ASP A 181 1.82 2.05 13.20
C ASP A 181 2.25 3.30 12.43
N VAL A 182 3.51 3.34 11.97
CA VAL A 182 4.07 4.50 11.28
C VAL A 182 4.04 4.32 9.78
N SER A 183 3.68 5.37 9.07
CA SER A 183 3.84 5.42 7.61
C SER A 183 5.29 5.73 7.23
N TYR A 184 5.71 5.31 6.03
CA TYR A 184 7.10 5.52 5.58
C TYR A 184 7.54 6.99 5.59
N PHE A 185 6.62 7.94 5.35
CA PHE A 185 6.99 9.36 5.43
C PHE A 185 7.25 9.84 6.87
N GLU A 186 6.68 9.18 7.88
CA GLU A 186 6.95 9.49 9.30
C GLU A 186 8.33 9.00 9.72
N LEU A 187 8.87 7.99 9.02
CA LEU A 187 10.26 7.56 9.21
C LEU A 187 11.27 8.57 8.64
N THR A 188 10.83 9.52 7.80
CA THR A 188 11.70 10.53 7.16
C THR A 188 11.87 11.82 7.97
N ARG A 189 11.31 11.88 9.18
CA ARG A 189 11.36 13.05 10.07
C ARG A 189 12.43 13.00 11.15
#